data_68a88f96eba772affc940d2f95826765
#
_entry.id   68a88f96eba772affc940d2f95826765
#
_cell.length_a   1.000
_cell.length_b   1.000
_cell.length_c   1.000
_cell.angle_alpha   90.00
_cell.angle_beta   90.00
_cell.angle_gamma   90.00
#
_symmetry.space_group_name_H-M   'P 1'
#
loop_
_entity.id
_entity.type
_entity.pdbx_description
1 polymer ?
#
loop_
_entity_poly.entity_id
_entity_poly.type
_entity_poly.pdbx_seq_one_letter_code
_entity_poly.pdbx_strand_id
1 'polypeptide(L)'
;ETVIPLCPPGRTDALEFDDGKIMLGKPESVQLATWDRIKEVVGLDKLIAMIDEVKLISVVNWTLVGGVEGIWDGLCADVFPKLSATHDRRMFIDLSDPAKRTDDDIVRAMVKVGQLQKSMPVTLGLNLAESGRVARVIGVDAYDDEHNRTLAGMVPEAAERIRAKLGLDCVVIHQHTGAGGANAAGESYWFTGPYTRKPRISTGAGDHFGGGFSFAQMAGLGLGESLAAACGVAGAYVRDAASPNRTRLIEFLRDLPVPEVH
;
A
#
# COMPACT_ATOMS: atom_id res chain seq x y z
N GLU A 1 20.63 -0.85 7.03
CA GLU A 1 19.48 0.09 6.83
C GLU A 1 19.98 1.53 6.95
N THR A 2 19.63 2.39 5.98
CA THR A 2 19.97 3.81 6.00
C THR A 2 18.70 4.63 6.20
N VAL A 3 18.65 5.45 7.25
CA VAL A 3 17.56 6.36 7.53
C VAL A 3 18.03 7.80 7.32
N ILE A 4 17.32 8.56 6.49
CA ILE A 4 17.61 9.98 6.24
C ILE A 4 16.39 10.80 6.69
N PRO A 5 16.43 11.42 7.87
CA PRO A 5 15.32 12.20 8.37
C PRO A 5 15.18 13.51 7.58
N LEU A 6 14.00 13.74 7.02
CA LEU A 6 13.67 14.98 6.30
C LEU A 6 13.12 16.06 7.22
N CYS A 7 12.46 15.64 8.29
CA CYS A 7 11.78 16.50 9.27
C CYS A 7 11.68 15.77 10.62
N PRO A 8 11.30 16.47 11.70
CA PRO A 8 10.95 15.81 12.94
C PRO A 8 9.78 14.81 12.73
N PRO A 9 9.71 13.71 13.49
CA PRO A 9 8.64 12.74 13.36
C PRO A 9 7.28 13.37 13.67
N GLY A 10 6.25 12.93 12.95
CA GLY A 10 4.87 13.18 13.33
C GLY A 10 4.54 12.51 14.66
N ARG A 11 3.57 13.04 15.37
CA ARG A 11 3.07 12.47 16.62
C ARG A 11 1.60 12.13 16.50
N THR A 12 1.20 11.06 17.14
CA THR A 12 -0.20 10.68 17.29
C THR A 12 -0.41 10.23 18.74
N ASP A 13 -1.34 10.87 19.42
CA ASP A 13 -1.79 10.41 20.72
C ASP A 13 -2.99 9.49 20.47
N ALA A 14 -2.92 8.24 20.90
CA ALA A 14 -4.00 7.28 20.84
C ALA A 14 -4.63 7.12 22.22
N LEU A 15 -5.94 7.39 22.30
CA LEU A 15 -6.76 7.11 23.48
C LEU A 15 -7.54 5.83 23.18
N GLU A 16 -7.25 4.78 23.90
CA GLU A 16 -7.88 3.48 23.71
C GLU A 16 -8.95 3.23 24.78
N PHE A 17 -10.11 2.73 24.36
CA PHE A 17 -11.26 2.41 25.18
C PHE A 17 -11.70 0.97 24.85
N ASP A 18 -12.53 0.36 25.69
CA ASP A 18 -13.01 -1.02 25.49
C ASP A 18 -13.84 -1.19 24.20
N ASP A 19 -14.48 -0.12 23.74
CA ASP A 19 -15.36 -0.07 22.55
C ASP A 19 -14.74 0.62 21.34
N GLY A 20 -13.48 1.11 21.43
CA GLY A 20 -12.82 1.77 20.31
C GLY A 20 -11.62 2.61 20.70
N LYS A 21 -11.15 3.43 19.76
CA LYS A 21 -10.02 4.33 19.98
C LYS A 21 -10.22 5.69 19.32
N ILE A 22 -9.68 6.73 19.94
CA ILE A 22 -9.57 8.08 19.35
C ILE A 22 -8.09 8.33 19.03
N MET A 23 -7.83 8.71 17.77
CA MET A 23 -6.47 9.04 17.30
C MET A 23 -6.36 10.54 17.09
N LEU A 24 -5.50 11.20 17.87
CA LEU A 24 -5.20 12.62 17.77
C LEU A 24 -3.88 12.80 17.05
N GLY A 25 -3.91 12.88 15.74
CA GLY A 25 -2.73 13.10 14.89
C GLY A 25 -2.27 14.55 14.98
N LYS A 26 -0.94 14.74 15.06
CA LYS A 26 -0.23 16.02 14.99
C LYS A 26 0.72 15.99 13.81
N PRO A 27 0.19 16.21 12.57
CA PRO A 27 0.93 16.01 11.34
C PRO A 27 1.75 17.23 10.91
N GLU A 28 1.83 18.30 11.69
CA GLU A 28 2.44 19.57 11.29
C GLU A 28 3.90 19.37 10.84
N SER A 29 4.67 18.57 11.56
CA SER A 29 6.07 18.34 11.24
C SER A 29 6.25 17.59 9.91
N VAL A 30 5.37 16.64 9.58
CA VAL A 30 5.50 15.84 8.35
C VAL A 30 5.09 16.63 7.09
N GLN A 31 4.46 17.80 7.24
CA GLN A 31 4.22 18.72 6.11
C GLN A 31 5.51 19.32 5.53
N LEU A 32 6.61 19.25 6.30
CA LEU A 32 7.93 19.67 5.83
C LEU A 32 8.57 18.66 4.87
N ALA A 33 8.04 17.45 4.75
CA ALA A 33 8.51 16.44 3.79
C ALA A 33 8.03 16.81 2.38
N THR A 34 8.80 17.65 1.70
CA THR A 34 8.53 18.15 0.35
C THR A 34 9.63 17.72 -0.62
N TRP A 35 9.39 17.86 -1.91
CA TRP A 35 10.43 17.61 -2.93
C TRP A 35 11.67 18.48 -2.75
N ASP A 36 11.48 19.77 -2.47
CA ASP A 36 12.60 20.68 -2.22
C ASP A 36 13.39 20.28 -0.97
N ARG A 37 12.70 19.83 0.07
CA ARG A 37 13.37 19.34 1.28
C ARG A 37 14.18 18.07 1.00
N ILE A 38 13.69 17.17 0.17
CA ILE A 38 14.46 16.00 -0.28
C ILE A 38 15.72 16.43 -1.01
N LYS A 39 15.62 17.38 -1.97
CA LYS A 39 16.79 17.89 -2.70
C LYS A 39 17.79 18.56 -1.77
N GLU A 40 17.32 19.33 -0.79
CA GLU A 40 18.18 20.01 0.19
C GLU A 40 18.94 19.02 1.09
N VAL A 41 18.25 18.02 1.63
CA VAL A 41 18.81 17.11 2.65
C VAL A 41 19.60 15.97 2.02
N VAL A 42 19.07 15.38 0.95
CA VAL A 42 19.67 14.20 0.30
C VAL A 42 20.61 14.59 -0.83
N GLY A 43 20.23 15.59 -1.61
CA GLY A 43 20.86 15.93 -2.88
C GLY A 43 20.36 15.05 -4.03
N LEU A 44 20.14 15.65 -5.20
CA LEU A 44 19.53 14.98 -6.35
C LEU A 44 20.39 13.82 -6.85
N ASP A 45 21.69 14.02 -7.03
CA ASP A 45 22.59 12.99 -7.55
C ASP A 45 22.67 11.77 -6.61
N LYS A 46 22.72 12.02 -5.30
CA LYS A 46 22.70 10.95 -4.31
C LYS A 46 21.37 10.20 -4.31
N LEU A 47 20.25 10.93 -4.45
CA LEU A 47 18.93 10.31 -4.54
C LEU A 47 18.82 9.42 -5.78
N ILE A 48 19.29 9.89 -6.94
CA ILE A 48 19.34 9.11 -8.19
C ILE A 48 20.16 7.84 -7.98
N ALA A 49 21.36 7.94 -7.44
CA ALA A 49 22.22 6.80 -7.18
C ALA A 49 21.55 5.76 -6.24
N MET A 50 20.91 6.25 -5.16
CA MET A 50 20.19 5.38 -4.23
C MET A 50 19.01 4.65 -4.90
N ILE A 51 18.22 5.36 -5.72
CA ILE A 51 17.06 4.77 -6.42
C ILE A 51 17.52 3.86 -7.56
N ASP A 52 18.66 4.11 -8.16
CA ASP A 52 19.20 3.27 -9.23
C ASP A 52 19.60 1.88 -8.76
N GLU A 53 19.94 1.71 -7.49
CA GLU A 53 20.32 0.43 -6.88
C GLU A 53 19.15 -0.43 -6.38
N VAL A 54 17.92 0.12 -6.31
CA VAL A 54 16.78 -0.59 -5.73
C VAL A 54 15.84 -1.18 -6.77
N LYS A 55 15.15 -2.26 -6.41
CA LYS A 55 14.09 -2.90 -7.22
C LYS A 55 12.69 -2.44 -6.84
N LEU A 56 12.54 -1.87 -5.64
CA LEU A 56 11.25 -1.44 -5.12
C LEU A 56 11.37 -0.01 -4.58
N ILE A 57 10.44 0.83 -4.99
CA ILE A 57 10.22 2.16 -4.43
C ILE A 57 8.84 2.14 -3.77
N SER A 58 8.79 2.40 -2.47
CA SER A 58 7.52 2.50 -1.75
C SER A 58 7.27 3.94 -1.35
N VAL A 59 6.09 4.47 -1.72
CA VAL A 59 5.62 5.78 -1.28
C VAL A 59 4.29 5.60 -0.60
N VAL A 60 4.30 5.84 0.70
CA VAL A 60 3.15 5.61 1.58
C VAL A 60 2.71 6.91 2.25
N ASN A 61 1.50 6.88 2.84
CA ASN A 61 0.98 7.96 3.66
C ASN A 61 0.72 9.28 2.91
N TRP A 62 0.20 9.19 1.67
CA TRP A 62 -0.22 10.35 0.89
C TRP A 62 -1.21 11.24 1.65
N THR A 63 -2.11 10.63 2.40
CA THR A 63 -3.16 11.36 3.10
C THR A 63 -2.64 12.35 4.14
N LEU A 64 -1.62 11.99 4.91
CA LEU A 64 -1.10 12.83 5.98
C LEU A 64 0.08 13.70 5.56
N VAL A 65 0.83 13.32 4.53
CA VAL A 65 1.99 14.05 4.03
C VAL A 65 1.60 14.89 2.83
N GLY A 66 1.34 16.18 3.02
CA GLY A 66 0.85 17.08 1.97
C GLY A 66 1.82 17.26 0.79
N GLY A 67 3.12 17.02 0.99
CA GLY A 67 4.14 17.13 -0.05
C GLY A 67 4.25 15.95 -1.01
N VAL A 68 3.54 14.83 -0.79
CA VAL A 68 3.73 13.59 -1.57
C VAL A 68 3.47 13.76 -3.06
N GLU A 69 2.44 14.50 -3.44
CA GLU A 69 2.17 14.74 -4.86
C GLU A 69 3.31 15.50 -5.56
N GLY A 70 3.92 16.47 -4.87
CA GLY A 70 5.11 17.17 -5.37
C GLY A 70 6.35 16.26 -5.41
N ILE A 71 6.45 15.30 -4.49
CA ILE A 71 7.49 14.27 -4.51
C ILE A 71 7.31 13.37 -5.74
N TRP A 72 6.10 12.92 -6.04
CA TRP A 72 5.81 12.13 -7.25
C TRP A 72 6.18 12.89 -8.53
N ASP A 73 5.80 14.18 -8.62
CA ASP A 73 6.16 15.03 -9.76
C ASP A 73 7.69 15.15 -9.90
N GLY A 74 8.38 15.39 -8.80
CA GLY A 74 9.84 15.50 -8.78
C GLY A 74 10.56 14.20 -9.16
N LEU A 75 10.06 13.06 -8.68
CA LEU A 75 10.58 11.75 -9.09
C LEU A 75 10.42 11.54 -10.60
N CYS A 76 9.25 11.85 -11.16
CA CYS A 76 9.00 11.74 -12.60
C CYS A 76 9.88 12.67 -13.43
N ALA A 77 10.08 13.91 -12.98
CA ALA A 77 10.81 14.92 -13.75
C ALA A 77 12.33 14.81 -13.63
N ASP A 78 12.82 14.60 -12.41
CA ASP A 78 14.23 14.80 -12.09
C ASP A 78 15.01 13.49 -11.88
N VAL A 79 14.32 12.39 -11.52
CA VAL A 79 14.96 11.12 -11.13
C VAL A 79 14.75 10.03 -12.16
N PHE A 80 13.51 9.64 -12.44
CA PHE A 80 13.21 8.47 -13.29
C PHE A 80 13.83 8.52 -14.68
N PRO A 81 13.92 9.68 -15.37
CA PRO A 81 14.58 9.76 -16.69
C PRO A 81 16.10 9.50 -16.66
N LYS A 82 16.70 9.51 -15.45
CA LYS A 82 18.17 9.34 -15.26
C LYS A 82 18.52 7.96 -14.72
N LEU A 83 17.54 7.12 -14.43
CA LEU A 83 17.79 5.77 -13.92
C LEU A 83 18.32 4.87 -15.04
N SER A 84 19.24 3.97 -14.68
CA SER A 84 19.71 2.92 -15.58
C SER A 84 18.60 1.90 -15.87
N ALA A 85 18.63 1.27 -17.03
CA ALA A 85 17.70 0.19 -17.41
C ALA A 85 18.12 -1.19 -16.83
N THR A 86 19.05 -1.23 -15.89
CA THR A 86 19.66 -2.47 -15.41
C THR A 86 18.81 -3.28 -14.44
N HIS A 87 17.74 -2.71 -13.90
CA HIS A 87 16.88 -3.36 -12.92
C HIS A 87 15.40 -3.27 -13.30
N ASP A 88 14.68 -4.37 -13.08
CA ASP A 88 13.22 -4.38 -13.09
C ASP A 88 12.72 -3.68 -11.82
N ARG A 89 12.49 -2.39 -11.92
CA ARG A 89 11.97 -1.56 -10.82
C ARG A 89 10.46 -1.55 -10.83
N ARG A 90 9.88 -1.49 -9.65
CA ARG A 90 8.45 -1.27 -9.46
C ARG A 90 8.17 -0.33 -8.30
N MET A 91 6.98 0.23 -8.27
CA MET A 91 6.56 1.11 -7.21
C MET A 91 5.35 0.52 -6.48
N PHE A 92 5.33 0.65 -5.15
CA PHE A 92 4.18 0.37 -4.32
C PHE A 92 3.67 1.67 -3.69
N ILE A 93 2.38 1.94 -3.82
CA ILE A 93 1.72 3.13 -3.29
C ILE A 93 0.62 2.70 -2.33
N ASP A 94 0.61 3.31 -1.14
CA ASP A 94 -0.46 3.23 -0.15
C ASP A 94 -0.92 4.64 0.21
N LEU A 95 -2.24 4.88 0.18
CA LEU A 95 -2.81 6.20 0.41
C LEU A 95 -2.96 6.55 1.89
N SER A 96 -3.11 5.55 2.76
CA SER A 96 -3.32 5.68 4.20
C SER A 96 -4.54 6.53 4.57
N ASP A 97 -5.74 5.95 4.45
CA ASP A 97 -7.03 6.54 4.81
C ASP A 97 -7.41 7.82 4.01
N PRO A 98 -7.67 7.70 2.71
CA PRO A 98 -8.07 8.82 1.85
C PRO A 98 -9.41 9.47 2.25
N ALA A 99 -10.15 8.91 3.22
CA ALA A 99 -11.37 9.52 3.74
C ALA A 99 -11.15 10.92 4.35
N LYS A 100 -9.91 11.25 4.72
CA LYS A 100 -9.50 12.57 5.23
C LYS A 100 -9.22 13.61 4.14
N ARG A 101 -9.29 13.22 2.87
CA ARG A 101 -9.07 14.08 1.71
C ARG A 101 -10.36 14.33 0.96
N THR A 102 -10.43 15.42 0.18
CA THR A 102 -11.57 15.69 -0.70
C THR A 102 -11.60 14.74 -1.90
N ASP A 103 -12.75 14.63 -2.56
CA ASP A 103 -12.87 13.83 -3.79
C ASP A 103 -11.95 14.38 -4.90
N ASP A 104 -11.83 15.71 -5.03
CA ASP A 104 -10.92 16.35 -5.98
C ASP A 104 -9.46 16.02 -5.70
N ASP A 105 -9.04 15.94 -4.42
CA ASP A 105 -7.70 15.51 -4.05
C ASP A 105 -7.44 14.07 -4.51
N ILE A 106 -8.41 13.18 -4.30
CA ILE A 106 -8.30 11.78 -4.71
C ILE A 106 -8.22 11.66 -6.24
N VAL A 107 -9.07 12.39 -6.98
CA VAL A 107 -8.99 12.42 -8.46
C VAL A 107 -7.59 12.84 -8.90
N ARG A 108 -7.08 13.94 -8.35
CA ARG A 108 -5.76 14.46 -8.68
C ARG A 108 -4.64 13.45 -8.37
N ALA A 109 -4.71 12.82 -7.19
CA ALA A 109 -3.75 11.77 -6.81
C ALA A 109 -3.79 10.59 -7.77
N MET A 110 -4.98 10.10 -8.16
CA MET A 110 -5.10 8.97 -9.08
C MET A 110 -4.57 9.30 -10.48
N VAL A 111 -4.75 10.52 -10.95
CA VAL A 111 -4.10 10.98 -12.20
C VAL A 111 -2.58 10.91 -12.09
N LYS A 112 -2.00 11.35 -10.97
CA LYS A 112 -0.54 11.29 -10.74
C LYS A 112 -0.03 9.85 -10.60
N VAL A 113 -0.77 8.98 -9.92
CA VAL A 113 -0.44 7.55 -9.84
C VAL A 113 -0.41 6.91 -11.23
N GLY A 114 -1.36 7.25 -12.12
CA GLY A 114 -1.34 6.84 -13.52
C GLY A 114 -0.16 7.43 -14.33
N GLN A 115 0.38 8.59 -13.93
CA GLN A 115 1.60 9.15 -14.52
C GLN A 115 2.86 8.37 -14.08
N LEU A 116 2.95 8.00 -12.81
CA LEU A 116 4.04 7.16 -12.29
C LEU A 116 4.14 5.82 -13.03
N GLN A 117 3.00 5.22 -13.36
CA GLN A 117 2.94 3.98 -14.15
C GLN A 117 3.66 4.06 -15.51
N LYS A 118 3.75 5.25 -16.11
CA LYS A 118 4.47 5.43 -17.38
C LYS A 118 5.99 5.28 -17.23
N SER A 119 6.51 5.42 -16.02
CA SER A 119 7.93 5.31 -15.72
C SER A 119 8.32 3.91 -15.24
N MET A 120 7.44 3.25 -14.51
CA MET A 120 7.66 1.88 -14.01
C MET A 120 6.34 1.25 -13.57
N PRO A 121 6.26 -0.10 -13.46
CA PRO A 121 5.09 -0.79 -12.96
C PRO A 121 4.69 -0.29 -11.56
N VAL A 122 3.43 0.10 -11.39
CA VAL A 122 2.86 0.59 -10.12
C VAL A 122 1.86 -0.42 -9.57
N THR A 123 2.03 -0.77 -8.31
CA THR A 123 1.03 -1.46 -7.49
C THR A 123 0.37 -0.43 -6.57
N LEU A 124 -0.95 -0.33 -6.63
CA LEU A 124 -1.76 0.44 -5.69
C LEU A 124 -2.36 -0.50 -4.64
N GLY A 125 -1.96 -0.32 -3.38
CA GLY A 125 -2.51 -1.00 -2.22
C GLY A 125 -3.64 -0.19 -1.60
N LEU A 126 -4.76 -0.85 -1.32
CA LEU A 126 -5.97 -0.25 -0.73
C LEU A 126 -6.55 -1.20 0.32
N ASN A 127 -7.16 -0.66 1.36
CA ASN A 127 -8.11 -1.45 2.13
C ASN A 127 -9.50 -1.41 1.48
N LEU A 128 -10.44 -2.24 1.99
CA LEU A 128 -11.78 -2.36 1.41
C LEU A 128 -12.54 -1.01 1.36
N ALA A 129 -12.47 -0.21 2.43
CA ALA A 129 -13.15 1.09 2.49
C ALA A 129 -12.50 2.10 1.53
N GLU A 130 -11.18 2.11 1.45
CA GLU A 130 -10.40 2.93 0.52
C GLU A 130 -10.73 2.60 -0.93
N SER A 131 -10.79 1.31 -1.26
CA SER A 131 -11.11 0.87 -2.63
C SER A 131 -12.51 1.29 -3.06
N GLY A 132 -13.50 1.22 -2.18
CA GLY A 132 -14.86 1.73 -2.45
C GLY A 132 -14.87 3.24 -2.66
N ARG A 133 -14.10 4.00 -1.85
CA ARG A 133 -13.97 5.46 -2.00
C ARG A 133 -13.28 5.82 -3.31
N VAL A 134 -12.15 5.22 -3.60
CA VAL A 134 -11.39 5.46 -4.85
C VAL A 134 -12.23 5.11 -6.06
N ALA A 135 -12.87 3.92 -6.09
CA ALA A 135 -13.73 3.50 -7.19
C ALA A 135 -14.83 4.51 -7.48
N ARG A 136 -15.57 4.93 -6.45
CA ARG A 136 -16.63 5.90 -6.58
C ARG A 136 -16.14 7.23 -7.19
N VAL A 137 -15.01 7.73 -6.70
CA VAL A 137 -14.44 9.01 -7.12
C VAL A 137 -13.93 8.98 -8.56
N ILE A 138 -13.37 7.86 -9.01
CA ILE A 138 -12.92 7.70 -10.40
C ILE A 138 -14.03 7.22 -11.35
N GLY A 139 -15.26 7.13 -10.86
CA GLY A 139 -16.42 6.72 -11.66
C GLY A 139 -16.42 5.24 -12.07
N VAL A 140 -15.98 4.37 -11.16
CA VAL A 140 -16.00 2.92 -11.34
C VAL A 140 -17.01 2.31 -10.38
N ASP A 141 -17.93 1.53 -10.91
CA ASP A 141 -18.81 0.67 -10.12
C ASP A 141 -18.05 -0.61 -9.75
N ALA A 142 -17.43 -0.60 -8.57
CA ALA A 142 -16.55 -1.68 -8.14
C ALA A 142 -17.26 -2.74 -7.29
N TYR A 143 -18.33 -2.36 -6.61
CA TYR A 143 -19.04 -3.20 -5.64
C TYR A 143 -20.55 -3.21 -5.95
N ASP A 144 -20.92 -3.89 -7.01
CA ASP A 144 -22.31 -4.12 -7.36
C ASP A 144 -22.96 -5.15 -6.42
N ASP A 145 -23.99 -4.73 -5.67
CA ASP A 145 -24.62 -5.51 -4.60
C ASP A 145 -25.80 -6.35 -5.12
N GLU A 146 -26.11 -6.31 -6.44
CA GLU A 146 -27.32 -6.94 -7.00
C GLU A 146 -27.36 -8.48 -6.86
N HIS A 147 -26.25 -9.14 -6.46
CA HIS A 147 -26.13 -10.60 -6.53
C HIS A 147 -25.74 -11.30 -5.22
N ASN A 148 -25.79 -10.63 -4.07
CA ASN A 148 -25.41 -11.21 -2.75
C ASN A 148 -24.07 -12.00 -2.81
N ARG A 149 -23.06 -11.40 -3.42
CA ARG A 149 -21.76 -12.02 -3.70
C ARG A 149 -20.83 -11.95 -2.49
N THR A 150 -19.97 -12.94 -2.36
CA THR A 150 -18.94 -12.94 -1.31
C THR A 150 -17.82 -11.95 -1.64
N LEU A 151 -17.11 -11.47 -0.62
CA LEU A 151 -15.91 -10.63 -0.80
C LEU A 151 -14.86 -11.32 -1.69
N ALA A 152 -14.73 -12.63 -1.58
CA ALA A 152 -13.83 -13.42 -2.43
C ALA A 152 -14.15 -13.31 -3.93
N GLY A 153 -15.39 -13.09 -4.29
CA GLY A 153 -15.79 -12.84 -5.67
C GLY A 153 -15.72 -11.37 -6.07
N MET A 154 -16.08 -10.45 -5.17
CA MET A 154 -16.17 -9.02 -5.49
C MET A 154 -14.81 -8.31 -5.51
N VAL A 155 -13.94 -8.63 -4.55
CA VAL A 155 -12.68 -7.89 -4.34
C VAL A 155 -11.71 -8.02 -5.53
N PRO A 156 -11.46 -9.21 -6.10
CA PRO A 156 -10.61 -9.32 -7.29
C PRO A 156 -11.17 -8.56 -8.52
N GLU A 157 -12.49 -8.57 -8.71
CA GLU A 157 -13.13 -7.82 -9.79
C GLU A 157 -13.05 -6.31 -9.56
N ALA A 158 -13.27 -5.84 -8.32
CA ALA A 158 -13.09 -4.44 -7.97
C ALA A 158 -11.65 -3.98 -8.22
N ALA A 159 -10.67 -4.81 -7.84
CA ALA A 159 -9.26 -4.55 -8.12
C ALA A 159 -9.01 -4.42 -9.62
N GLU A 160 -9.55 -5.33 -10.44
CA GLU A 160 -9.40 -5.26 -11.90
C GLU A 160 -10.06 -4.03 -12.51
N ARG A 161 -11.27 -3.69 -12.10
CA ARG A 161 -11.98 -2.50 -12.59
C ARG A 161 -11.23 -1.20 -12.25
N ILE A 162 -10.72 -1.08 -11.02
CA ILE A 162 -9.91 0.07 -10.60
C ILE A 162 -8.59 0.09 -11.37
N ARG A 163 -7.90 -1.06 -11.48
CA ARG A 163 -6.64 -1.21 -12.21
C ARG A 163 -6.78 -0.77 -13.68
N ALA A 164 -7.77 -1.31 -14.36
CA ALA A 164 -8.04 -1.01 -15.76
C ALA A 164 -8.37 0.47 -15.97
N LYS A 165 -9.20 1.07 -15.10
CA LYS A 165 -9.56 2.49 -15.17
C LYS A 165 -8.35 3.41 -15.02
N LEU A 166 -7.41 3.06 -14.13
CA LEU A 166 -6.21 3.85 -13.85
C LEU A 166 -5.02 3.47 -14.76
N GLY A 167 -5.13 2.37 -15.52
CA GLY A 167 -4.06 1.85 -16.37
C GLY A 167 -2.84 1.35 -15.60
N LEU A 168 -3.01 0.83 -14.37
CA LEU A 168 -1.93 0.39 -13.50
C LEU A 168 -1.49 -1.05 -13.79
N ASP A 169 -0.26 -1.38 -13.36
CA ASP A 169 0.24 -2.75 -13.39
C ASP A 169 -0.54 -3.67 -12.44
N CYS A 170 -0.75 -3.22 -11.20
CA CYS A 170 -1.43 -4.03 -10.19
C CYS A 170 -2.27 -3.18 -9.24
N VAL A 171 -3.42 -3.71 -8.80
CA VAL A 171 -4.19 -3.22 -7.66
C VAL A 171 -4.44 -4.36 -6.70
N VAL A 172 -4.20 -4.14 -5.42
CA VAL A 172 -4.47 -5.10 -4.34
C VAL A 172 -5.35 -4.46 -3.29
N ILE A 173 -6.34 -5.22 -2.83
CA ILE A 173 -7.31 -4.77 -1.84
C ILE A 173 -7.32 -5.76 -0.69
N HIS A 174 -7.01 -5.28 0.51
CA HIS A 174 -6.97 -6.10 1.71
C HIS A 174 -8.10 -5.75 2.69
N GLN A 175 -8.46 -6.73 3.49
CA GLN A 175 -9.40 -6.60 4.60
C GLN A 175 -9.13 -7.70 5.65
N HIS A 176 -9.88 -7.71 6.75
CA HIS A 176 -9.59 -8.59 7.90
C HIS A 176 -9.56 -10.08 7.57
N THR A 177 -10.43 -10.55 6.65
CA THR A 177 -10.59 -11.99 6.33
C THR A 177 -9.77 -12.42 5.12
N GLY A 178 -9.06 -11.51 4.44
CA GLY A 178 -8.23 -11.85 3.30
C GLY A 178 -7.88 -10.68 2.42
N ALA A 179 -7.37 -10.96 1.26
CA ALA A 179 -7.03 -9.97 0.27
C ALA A 179 -7.25 -10.49 -1.15
N GLY A 180 -7.59 -9.59 -2.05
CA GLY A 180 -7.68 -9.88 -3.48
C GLY A 180 -6.91 -8.87 -4.29
N GLY A 181 -6.64 -9.21 -5.53
CA GLY A 181 -5.93 -8.32 -6.43
C GLY A 181 -6.06 -8.74 -7.87
N ALA A 182 -5.68 -7.82 -8.75
CA ALA A 182 -5.59 -8.05 -10.19
C ALA A 182 -4.35 -7.35 -10.77
N ASN A 183 -3.74 -7.92 -11.80
CA ASN A 183 -2.58 -7.36 -12.47
C ASN A 183 -2.74 -7.25 -13.98
N ALA A 184 -1.83 -6.55 -14.63
CA ALA A 184 -1.83 -6.34 -16.07
C ALA A 184 -1.55 -7.61 -16.89
N ALA A 185 -1.04 -8.68 -16.28
CA ALA A 185 -0.88 -9.99 -16.91
C ALA A 185 -2.19 -10.77 -17.01
N GLY A 186 -3.30 -10.23 -16.51
CA GLY A 186 -4.61 -10.88 -16.52
C GLY A 186 -4.85 -11.84 -15.36
N GLU A 187 -3.97 -11.83 -14.37
CA GLU A 187 -4.20 -12.59 -13.14
C GLU A 187 -5.15 -11.84 -12.21
N SER A 188 -6.07 -12.58 -11.59
CA SER A 188 -7.03 -12.06 -10.63
C SER A 188 -7.29 -13.12 -9.57
N TYR A 189 -6.96 -12.85 -8.31
CA TYR A 189 -6.98 -13.81 -7.21
C TYR A 189 -7.57 -13.24 -5.93
N TRP A 190 -8.12 -14.13 -5.13
CA TRP A 190 -8.44 -13.94 -3.72
C TRP A 190 -7.63 -14.91 -2.88
N PHE A 191 -7.08 -14.44 -1.78
CA PHE A 191 -6.49 -15.27 -0.74
C PHE A 191 -7.26 -15.07 0.58
N THR A 192 -7.79 -16.15 1.13
CA THR A 192 -8.43 -16.12 2.45
C THR A 192 -7.36 -16.08 3.53
N GLY A 193 -7.27 -14.96 4.22
CA GLY A 193 -6.27 -14.70 5.24
C GLY A 193 -6.55 -15.43 6.56
N PRO A 194 -5.54 -15.54 7.42
CA PRO A 194 -5.66 -16.18 8.75
C PRO A 194 -6.35 -15.24 9.75
N TYR A 195 -7.63 -14.96 9.54
CA TYR A 195 -8.42 -14.08 10.40
C TYR A 195 -8.43 -14.51 11.87
N THR A 196 -8.36 -13.55 12.79
CA THR A 196 -8.60 -13.78 14.22
C THR A 196 -9.54 -12.73 14.81
N ARG A 197 -10.45 -13.17 15.67
CA ARG A 197 -11.40 -12.29 16.40
C ARG A 197 -10.73 -11.51 17.54
N LYS A 198 -9.55 -11.95 17.98
CA LYS A 198 -8.83 -11.38 19.13
C LYS A 198 -7.41 -10.98 18.73
N PRO A 199 -7.24 -9.98 17.84
CA PRO A 199 -5.92 -9.47 17.52
C PRO A 199 -5.32 -8.79 18.77
N ARG A 200 -4.01 -8.96 18.98
CA ARG A 200 -3.29 -8.23 20.03
C ARG A 200 -3.05 -6.78 19.63
N ILE A 201 -2.98 -6.52 18.32
CA ILE A 201 -2.86 -5.20 17.72
C ILE A 201 -3.52 -5.22 16.34
N SER A 202 -4.18 -4.12 15.95
CA SER A 202 -4.76 -3.96 14.60
C SER A 202 -4.12 -2.81 13.83
N THR A 203 -3.63 -1.78 14.54
CA THR A 203 -2.97 -0.62 13.91
C THR A 203 -1.66 -1.07 13.28
N GLY A 204 -1.43 -0.72 12.01
CA GLY A 204 -0.25 -1.12 11.24
C GLY A 204 -0.40 -2.46 10.48
N ALA A 205 -1.54 -3.15 10.57
CA ALA A 205 -1.77 -4.37 9.80
C ALA A 205 -1.72 -4.12 8.28
N GLY A 206 -2.24 -2.97 7.81
CA GLY A 206 -2.15 -2.55 6.41
C GLY A 206 -0.71 -2.32 5.96
N ASP A 207 0.10 -1.63 6.78
CA ASP A 207 1.53 -1.44 6.48
C ASP A 207 2.28 -2.77 6.37
N HIS A 208 1.96 -3.72 7.25
CA HIS A 208 2.54 -5.06 7.22
C HIS A 208 2.09 -5.87 6.00
N PHE A 209 0.81 -5.73 5.60
CA PHE A 209 0.32 -6.30 4.36
C PHE A 209 1.09 -5.72 3.15
N GLY A 210 1.15 -4.39 3.03
CA GLY A 210 1.88 -3.70 1.96
C GLY A 210 3.35 -4.09 1.89
N GLY A 211 4.02 -4.15 3.05
CA GLY A 211 5.40 -4.61 3.15
C GLY A 211 5.60 -6.06 2.70
N GLY A 212 4.73 -6.96 3.12
CA GLY A 212 4.75 -8.37 2.73
C GLY A 212 4.49 -8.57 1.23
N PHE A 213 3.50 -7.86 0.69
CA PHE A 213 3.18 -7.89 -0.73
C PHE A 213 4.33 -7.40 -1.60
N SER A 214 4.86 -6.23 -1.25
CA SER A 214 5.97 -5.60 -1.98
C SER A 214 7.22 -6.46 -1.97
N PHE A 215 7.54 -7.07 -0.81
CA PHE A 215 8.68 -7.98 -0.69
C PHE A 215 8.50 -9.23 -1.59
N ALA A 216 7.31 -9.81 -1.61
CA ALA A 216 6.99 -10.98 -2.43
C ALA A 216 7.12 -10.66 -3.94
N GLN A 217 6.58 -9.53 -4.38
CA GLN A 217 6.74 -9.05 -5.76
C GLN A 217 8.22 -8.81 -6.11
N MET A 218 8.99 -8.19 -5.23
CA MET A 218 10.43 -7.97 -5.42
C MET A 218 11.21 -9.29 -5.51
N ALA A 219 10.74 -10.32 -4.82
CA ALA A 219 11.29 -11.68 -4.90
C ALA A 219 10.85 -12.45 -6.16
N GLY A 220 10.02 -11.87 -7.03
CA GLY A 220 9.55 -12.46 -8.27
C GLY A 220 8.39 -13.45 -8.10
N LEU A 221 7.67 -13.41 -6.99
CA LEU A 221 6.48 -14.24 -6.79
C LEU A 221 5.30 -13.72 -7.60
N GLY A 222 4.44 -14.62 -8.05
CA GLY A 222 3.18 -14.30 -8.72
C GLY A 222 2.18 -13.61 -7.80
N LEU A 223 1.05 -13.15 -8.37
CA LEU A 223 0.05 -12.39 -7.63
C LEU A 223 -0.53 -13.20 -6.46
N GLY A 224 -0.87 -14.47 -6.68
CA GLY A 224 -1.46 -15.33 -5.65
C GLY A 224 -0.52 -15.56 -4.47
N GLU A 225 0.75 -15.88 -4.73
CA GLU A 225 1.77 -16.08 -3.71
C GLU A 225 2.09 -14.78 -2.98
N SER A 226 2.06 -13.63 -3.68
CA SER A 226 2.27 -12.32 -3.08
C SER A 226 1.14 -11.96 -2.12
N LEU A 227 -0.12 -12.26 -2.46
CA LEU A 227 -1.27 -12.11 -1.57
C LEU A 227 -1.15 -13.01 -0.33
N ALA A 228 -0.73 -14.28 -0.51
CA ALA A 228 -0.53 -15.21 0.59
C ALA A 228 0.57 -14.73 1.55
N ALA A 229 1.71 -14.29 1.02
CA ALA A 229 2.81 -13.73 1.82
C ALA A 229 2.37 -12.49 2.59
N ALA A 230 1.66 -11.56 1.94
CA ALA A 230 1.15 -10.35 2.55
C ALA A 230 0.18 -10.62 3.70
N CYS A 231 -0.80 -11.52 3.47
CA CYS A 231 -1.73 -11.96 4.52
C CYS A 231 -1.01 -12.71 5.66
N GLY A 232 0.05 -13.45 5.34
CA GLY A 232 0.89 -14.11 6.34
C GLY A 232 1.64 -13.12 7.22
N VAL A 233 2.26 -12.09 6.64
CA VAL A 233 2.95 -11.03 7.38
C VAL A 233 1.99 -10.27 8.29
N ALA A 234 0.85 -9.80 7.74
CA ALA A 234 -0.17 -9.10 8.53
C ALA A 234 -0.79 -9.99 9.61
N GLY A 235 -1.08 -11.26 9.28
CA GLY A 235 -1.67 -12.23 10.19
C GLY A 235 -0.77 -12.60 11.36
N ALA A 236 0.53 -12.73 11.14
CA ALA A 236 1.53 -12.91 12.20
C ALA A 236 1.63 -11.64 13.07
N TYR A 237 1.74 -10.47 12.44
CA TYR A 237 1.84 -9.19 13.14
C TYR A 237 0.68 -8.95 14.12
N VAL A 238 -0.56 -9.14 13.67
CA VAL A 238 -1.72 -8.86 14.54
C VAL A 238 -1.83 -9.81 15.73
N ARG A 239 -1.22 -11.01 15.63
CA ARG A 239 -1.18 -12.00 16.72
C ARG A 239 -0.02 -11.78 17.68
N ASP A 240 1.13 -11.40 17.15
CA ASP A 240 2.36 -11.28 17.93
C ASP A 240 2.57 -9.87 18.50
N ALA A 241 1.86 -8.85 17.97
CA ALA A 241 2.09 -7.42 18.22
C ALA A 241 3.54 -6.99 17.94
N ALA A 242 4.18 -7.67 16.99
CA ALA A 242 5.54 -7.42 16.55
C ALA A 242 5.70 -7.80 15.09
N SER A 243 6.54 -7.07 14.34
CA SER A 243 6.84 -7.40 12.94
C SER A 243 7.51 -8.77 12.87
N PRO A 244 6.99 -9.72 12.07
CA PRO A 244 7.59 -11.03 11.96
C PRO A 244 8.97 -10.94 11.28
N ASN A 245 9.97 -11.61 11.86
CA ASN A 245 11.21 -11.85 11.15
C ASN A 245 11.03 -13.02 10.16
N ARG A 246 12.07 -13.30 9.35
CA ARG A 246 12.03 -14.36 8.34
C ARG A 246 11.67 -15.73 8.91
N THR A 247 12.25 -16.11 10.03
CA THR A 247 11.99 -17.41 10.68
C THR A 247 10.54 -17.52 11.11
N ARG A 248 10.05 -16.50 11.81
CA ARG A 248 8.67 -16.45 12.27
C ARG A 248 7.67 -16.48 11.10
N LEU A 249 7.94 -15.77 10.01
CA LEU A 249 7.07 -15.77 8.83
C LEU A 249 7.01 -17.16 8.18
N ILE A 250 8.17 -17.83 8.04
CA ILE A 250 8.22 -19.19 7.48
C ILE A 250 7.42 -20.17 8.35
N GLU A 251 7.59 -20.12 9.66
CA GLU A 251 6.83 -20.96 10.60
C GLU A 251 5.32 -20.70 10.49
N PHE A 252 4.93 -19.43 10.46
CA PHE A 252 3.53 -19.02 10.35
C PHE A 252 2.87 -19.45 9.04
N LEU A 253 3.58 -19.34 7.92
CA LEU A 253 3.08 -19.76 6.61
C LEU A 253 3.02 -21.29 6.45
N ARG A 254 3.89 -22.03 7.12
CA ARG A 254 3.87 -23.52 7.11
C ARG A 254 2.69 -24.08 7.88
N ASP A 255 2.28 -23.41 8.94
CA ASP A 255 1.14 -23.78 9.79
C ASP A 255 0.19 -22.59 9.89
N LEU A 256 -0.37 -22.23 8.72
CA LEU A 256 -1.25 -21.08 8.60
C LEU A 256 -2.53 -21.31 9.41
N PRO A 257 -2.85 -20.45 10.41
CA PRO A 257 -4.03 -20.63 11.23
C PRO A 257 -5.31 -20.66 10.40
N VAL A 258 -6.20 -21.59 10.72
CA VAL A 258 -7.54 -21.60 10.12
C VAL A 258 -8.25 -20.29 10.49
N PRO A 259 -8.88 -19.61 9.52
CA PRO A 259 -9.63 -18.40 9.80
C PRO A 259 -10.74 -18.66 10.83
N GLU A 260 -10.81 -17.82 11.84
CA GLU A 260 -11.93 -17.87 12.78
C GLU A 260 -13.21 -17.40 12.07
N VAL A 261 -14.36 -17.98 12.43
CA VAL A 261 -15.66 -17.57 11.87
C VAL A 261 -16.00 -16.17 12.38
N HIS A 262 -16.44 -15.31 11.48
CA HIS A 262 -16.80 -13.91 11.78
C HIS A 262 -18.09 -13.84 12.61
#